data_aa6d9aa353dd3f827c9d0310b202aae0
#
_entry.id   aa6d9aa353dd3f827c9d0310b202aae0
#
_cell.length_a   1.000
_cell.length_b   1.000
_cell.length_c   1.000
_cell.angle_alpha   90.00
_cell.angle_beta   90.00
_cell.angle_gamma   90.00
#
_symmetry.space_group_name_H-M   'P 1'
#
loop_
_entity.id
_entity.type
_entity.pdbx_description
1 polymer ?
#
loop_
_entity_poly.entity_id
_entity_poly.type
_entity_poly.pdbx_seq_one_letter_code
_entity_poly.pdbx_strand_id
1 'polypeptide(L)'
;PEENCDYFGTEGAKALSSDILYIGFWTDIGNADPATLELLKSLKNKKIFLFGTAGFGGSEAYFQQVLGKVKESVDESNTVMGEFMCQGKMPQSVRDRYVKMKENPDHAPNLDELIRNFDRALSHPDNEDLDRLEEIIRRDLEK
;
A
#
# COMPACT_ATOMS: atom_id res chain seq x y z
N PRO A 1 -13.43 11.98 4.46
CA PRO A 1 -14.52 12.97 4.42
C PRO A 1 -13.98 14.35 4.11
N GLU A 2 -14.58 15.01 3.11
CA GLU A 2 -14.11 16.29 2.60
C GLU A 2 -14.13 17.41 3.65
N GLU A 3 -15.02 17.31 4.61
CA GLU A 3 -15.21 18.32 5.66
C GLU A 3 -13.98 18.47 6.59
N ASN A 4 -13.15 17.46 6.68
CA ASN A 4 -11.99 17.44 7.58
C ASN A 4 -10.67 17.26 6.84
N CYS A 5 -10.66 17.50 5.52
CA CYS A 5 -9.50 17.28 4.67
C CYS A 5 -9.07 18.58 3.99
N ASP A 6 -7.88 19.06 4.33
CA ASP A 6 -7.31 20.28 3.75
C ASP A 6 -6.78 20.08 2.34
N TYR A 7 -6.41 18.85 2.00
CA TYR A 7 -5.83 18.51 0.70
C TYR A 7 -6.10 17.03 0.38
N PHE A 8 -6.46 16.77 -0.87
CA PHE A 8 -6.63 15.42 -1.40
C PHE A 8 -6.06 15.37 -2.82
N GLY A 9 -5.17 14.42 -3.07
CA GLY A 9 -4.58 14.25 -4.40
C GLY A 9 -3.14 13.76 -4.32
N THR A 10 -2.39 14.00 -5.39
CA THR A 10 -0.96 13.68 -5.43
C THR A 10 -0.16 14.66 -4.59
N GLU A 11 1.07 14.27 -4.22
CA GLU A 11 1.91 15.10 -3.37
C GLU A 11 2.11 16.51 -3.94
N GLY A 12 2.21 17.47 -3.03
CA GLY A 12 2.46 18.85 -3.37
C GLY A 12 2.72 19.69 -2.14
N ALA A 13 3.16 20.94 -2.33
CA ALA A 13 3.53 21.83 -1.23
C ALA A 13 2.38 22.04 -0.24
N LYS A 14 1.15 22.10 -0.72
CA LYS A 14 -0.04 22.27 0.13
C LYS A 14 -0.25 21.06 1.04
N ALA A 15 -0.05 19.84 0.52
CA ALA A 15 -0.14 18.61 1.33
C ALA A 15 0.92 18.62 2.44
N LEU A 16 2.15 19.01 2.11
CA LEU A 16 3.26 19.02 3.03
C LEU A 16 3.15 20.03 4.16
N SER A 17 2.25 21.02 4.03
CA SER A 17 2.01 22.01 5.08
C SER A 17 1.12 21.48 6.21
N SER A 18 0.45 20.36 6.03
CA SER A 18 -0.41 19.76 7.05
C SER A 18 0.41 19.01 8.09
N ASP A 19 -0.06 18.98 9.34
CA ASP A 19 0.57 18.25 10.43
C ASP A 19 0.24 16.76 10.43
N ILE A 20 -0.91 16.41 9.89
CA ILE A 20 -1.42 15.03 9.81
C ILE A 20 -1.56 14.64 8.34
N LEU A 21 -0.92 13.55 7.97
CA LEU A 21 -0.90 13.07 6.59
C LEU A 21 -1.38 11.62 6.50
N TYR A 22 -2.33 11.38 5.60
CA TYR A 22 -2.77 10.05 5.22
C TYR A 22 -2.09 9.73 3.89
N ILE A 23 -1.10 8.84 3.92
CA ILE A 23 -0.24 8.55 2.77
C ILE A 23 -0.57 7.19 2.20
N GLY A 24 -1.05 7.17 0.95
CA GLY A 24 -1.35 5.95 0.21
C GLY A 24 -0.17 5.52 -0.66
N PHE A 25 0.05 4.21 -0.77
CA PHE A 25 1.10 3.65 -1.61
C PHE A 25 0.64 2.34 -2.26
N TRP A 26 1.32 1.97 -3.34
CA TRP A 26 1.23 0.62 -3.89
C TRP A 26 2.56 -0.10 -3.61
N THR A 27 2.50 -1.43 -3.53
CA THR A 27 3.68 -2.22 -3.19
C THR A 27 4.48 -2.56 -4.45
N ASP A 28 5.77 -2.25 -4.39
CA ASP A 28 6.76 -2.55 -5.43
C ASP A 28 7.90 -3.35 -4.79
N ILE A 29 8.00 -4.60 -5.15
CA ILE A 29 9.05 -5.52 -4.66
C ILE A 29 9.17 -5.48 -3.12
N GLY A 30 8.05 -5.68 -2.43
CA GLY A 30 8.03 -5.80 -0.97
C GLY A 30 8.17 -4.49 -0.19
N ASN A 31 8.10 -3.35 -0.87
CA ASN A 31 8.21 -2.03 -0.26
C ASN A 31 7.21 -1.07 -0.94
N ALA A 32 7.10 0.14 -0.44
CA ALA A 32 6.31 1.16 -1.14
C ALA A 32 6.98 1.56 -2.45
N ASP A 33 6.19 2.11 -3.36
CA ASP A 33 6.68 2.66 -4.62
C ASP A 33 7.73 3.74 -4.38
N PRO A 34 8.68 3.93 -5.32
CA PRO A 34 9.79 4.87 -5.11
C PRO A 34 9.37 6.31 -4.81
N ALA A 35 8.32 6.81 -5.43
CA ALA A 35 7.85 8.18 -5.19
C ALA A 35 7.38 8.35 -3.75
N THR A 36 6.67 7.37 -3.21
CA THR A 36 6.21 7.40 -1.81
C THR A 36 7.39 7.32 -0.84
N LEU A 37 8.39 6.48 -1.12
CA LEU A 37 9.57 6.39 -0.27
C LEU A 37 10.34 7.71 -0.21
N GLU A 38 10.49 8.40 -1.33
CA GLU A 38 11.13 9.72 -1.37
C GLU A 38 10.35 10.75 -0.55
N LEU A 39 9.01 10.73 -0.66
CA LEU A 39 8.15 11.59 0.14
C LEU A 39 8.35 11.32 1.64
N LEU A 40 8.31 10.06 2.06
CA LEU A 40 8.45 9.69 3.47
C LEU A 40 9.78 10.14 4.05
N LYS A 41 10.86 10.01 3.28
CA LYS A 41 12.19 10.45 3.72
C LYS A 41 12.28 11.96 3.94
N SER A 42 11.46 12.72 3.25
CA SER A 42 11.47 14.19 3.34
C SER A 42 10.64 14.74 4.49
N LEU A 43 9.75 13.92 5.07
CA LEU A 43 8.82 14.39 6.11
C LEU A 43 9.47 14.43 7.49
N LYS A 44 9.19 15.51 8.23
CA LYS A 44 9.69 15.72 9.59
C LYS A 44 8.57 16.23 10.49
N ASN A 45 8.52 15.71 11.71
CA ASN A 45 7.59 16.17 12.76
C ASN A 45 6.12 16.06 12.35
N LYS A 46 5.77 15.03 11.60
CA LYS A 46 4.39 14.79 11.12
C LYS A 46 3.76 13.61 11.83
N LYS A 47 2.44 13.59 11.86
CA LYS A 47 1.65 12.41 12.21
C LYS A 47 1.21 11.77 10.90
N ILE A 48 1.53 10.50 10.73
CA ILE A 48 1.35 9.80 9.44
C ILE A 48 0.47 8.57 9.63
N PHE A 49 -0.53 8.44 8.80
CA PHE A 49 -1.29 7.20 8.63
C PHE A 49 -0.89 6.61 7.28
N LEU A 50 -0.43 5.35 7.29
CA LEU A 50 -0.01 4.64 6.08
C LEU A 50 -1.11 3.68 5.64
N PHE A 51 -1.49 3.75 4.36
CA PHE A 51 -2.39 2.76 3.79
C PHE A 51 -1.86 2.35 2.42
N GLY A 52 -1.94 1.07 2.12
CA GLY A 52 -1.36 0.58 0.89
C GLY A 52 -2.05 -0.66 0.34
N THR A 53 -1.72 -0.98 -0.91
CA THR A 53 -2.17 -2.19 -1.56
C THR A 53 -0.98 -3.05 -1.97
N ALA A 54 -1.19 -4.36 -2.00
CA ALA A 54 -0.21 -5.31 -2.50
C ALA A 54 -0.92 -6.36 -3.34
N GLY A 55 -0.33 -6.70 -4.48
CA GLY A 55 -0.87 -7.74 -5.34
C GLY A 55 -0.70 -9.13 -4.78
N PHE A 56 0.36 -9.34 -4.00
CA PHE A 56 0.65 -10.65 -3.41
C PHE A 56 -0.10 -10.89 -2.12
N GLY A 57 -0.56 -12.10 -1.95
CA GLY A 57 -0.73 -12.83 -0.73
C GLY A 57 -1.91 -12.54 0.13
N GLY A 58 -2.50 -11.42 0.20
CA GLY A 58 -3.63 -11.18 1.09
C GLY A 58 -3.46 -11.70 2.53
N SER A 59 -2.23 -12.00 2.98
CA SER A 59 -1.97 -12.48 4.33
C SER A 59 -1.50 -11.33 5.22
N GLU A 60 -1.95 -11.34 6.46
CA GLU A 60 -1.57 -10.34 7.45
C GLU A 60 -0.05 -10.32 7.67
N ALA A 61 0.58 -11.51 7.69
CA ALA A 61 2.03 -11.60 7.87
C ALA A 61 2.81 -10.89 6.77
N TYR A 62 2.38 -11.06 5.51
CA TYR A 62 3.01 -10.38 4.38
C TYR A 62 2.82 -8.86 4.46
N PHE A 63 1.61 -8.42 4.78
CA PHE A 63 1.32 -7.00 4.92
C PHE A 63 2.19 -6.36 6.01
N GLN A 64 2.39 -7.05 7.13
CA GLN A 64 3.26 -6.55 8.20
C GLN A 64 4.72 -6.46 7.76
N GLN A 65 5.20 -7.38 6.92
CA GLN A 65 6.54 -7.28 6.35
C GLN A 65 6.69 -6.05 5.46
N VAL A 66 5.72 -5.79 4.59
CA VAL A 66 5.73 -4.61 3.72
C VAL A 66 5.70 -3.34 4.54
N LEU A 67 4.79 -3.24 5.50
CA LEU A 67 4.67 -2.07 6.37
C LEU A 67 5.94 -1.83 7.16
N GLY A 68 6.60 -2.89 7.65
CA GLY A 68 7.89 -2.78 8.34
C GLY A 68 8.96 -2.16 7.44
N LYS A 69 9.01 -2.55 6.17
CA LYS A 69 9.93 -1.97 5.20
C LYS A 69 9.62 -0.50 4.92
N VAL A 70 8.36 -0.19 4.70
CA VAL A 70 7.91 1.19 4.44
C VAL A 70 8.28 2.10 5.60
N LYS A 71 8.06 1.64 6.83
CA LYS A 71 8.37 2.43 8.04
C LYS A 71 9.85 2.71 8.21
N GLU A 72 10.75 1.91 7.62
CA GLU A 72 12.19 2.20 7.63
C GLU A 72 12.53 3.53 6.95
N SER A 73 11.70 3.99 6.02
CA SER A 73 11.88 5.28 5.32
C SER A 73 11.27 6.46 6.07
N VAL A 74 10.53 6.20 7.14
CA VAL A 74 9.90 7.25 7.96
C VAL A 74 10.91 7.72 9.00
N ASP A 75 11.23 9.03 8.96
CA ASP A 75 12.14 9.61 9.96
C ASP A 75 11.55 9.51 11.37
N GLU A 76 12.41 9.30 12.35
CA GLU A 76 12.00 9.11 13.75
C GLU A 76 11.29 10.32 14.37
N SER A 77 11.44 11.51 13.77
CA SER A 77 10.71 12.70 14.22
C SER A 77 9.20 12.60 13.94
N ASN A 78 8.79 11.71 13.05
CA ASN A 78 7.39 11.50 12.72
C ASN A 78 6.76 10.45 13.63
N THR A 79 5.44 10.52 13.77
CA THR A 79 4.65 9.51 14.48
C THR A 79 3.77 8.78 13.48
N VAL A 80 3.95 7.46 13.37
CA VAL A 80 3.02 6.63 12.58
C VAL A 80 1.83 6.32 13.47
N MET A 81 0.73 7.02 13.24
CA MET A 81 -0.46 6.92 14.09
C MET A 81 -1.38 5.75 13.74
N GLY A 82 -1.22 5.17 12.57
CA GLY A 82 -2.02 4.02 12.15
C GLY A 82 -1.55 3.50 10.81
N GLU A 83 -2.01 2.30 10.46
CA GLU A 83 -1.62 1.64 9.23
C GLU A 83 -2.71 0.67 8.76
N PHE A 84 -2.78 0.48 7.44
CA PHE A 84 -3.72 -0.43 6.82
C PHE A 84 -3.14 -0.95 5.50
N MET A 85 -3.37 -2.23 5.22
CA MET A 85 -3.09 -2.80 3.90
C MET A 85 -4.21 -3.74 3.46
N CYS A 86 -4.43 -3.79 2.17
CA CYS A 86 -5.29 -4.78 1.55
C CYS A 86 -4.68 -5.25 0.23
N GLN A 87 -5.28 -6.27 -0.36
CA GLN A 87 -4.87 -6.73 -1.68
C GLN A 87 -5.27 -5.69 -2.73
N GLY A 88 -4.50 -5.56 -3.79
CA GLY A 88 -4.76 -4.64 -4.88
C GLY A 88 -4.48 -5.28 -6.24
N LYS A 89 -5.15 -4.76 -7.25
CA LYS A 89 -5.02 -5.23 -8.63
C LYS A 89 -3.62 -4.93 -9.17
N MET A 90 -3.02 -5.94 -9.81
CA MET A 90 -1.76 -5.78 -10.52
C MET A 90 -1.99 -5.49 -12.01
N PRO A 91 -1.01 -4.86 -12.72
CA PRO A 91 -1.11 -4.68 -14.17
C PRO A 91 -1.17 -6.02 -14.91
N GLN A 92 -1.91 -6.07 -16.01
CA GLN A 92 -2.06 -7.27 -16.84
C GLN A 92 -0.71 -7.82 -17.31
N SER A 93 0.29 -6.96 -17.50
CA SER A 93 1.64 -7.36 -17.91
C SER A 93 2.29 -8.35 -16.94
N VAL A 94 1.93 -8.30 -15.66
CA VAL A 94 2.43 -9.25 -14.66
C VAL A 94 1.91 -10.66 -14.96
N ARG A 95 0.61 -10.80 -15.24
CA ARG A 95 0.03 -12.09 -15.59
C ARG A 95 0.60 -12.64 -16.89
N ASP A 96 0.75 -11.77 -17.88
CA ASP A 96 1.30 -12.16 -19.20
C ASP A 96 2.73 -12.70 -19.01
N ARG A 97 3.52 -12.09 -18.15
CA ARG A 97 4.86 -12.55 -17.83
C ARG A 97 4.84 -13.93 -17.17
N TYR A 98 3.94 -14.18 -16.22
CA TYR A 98 3.80 -15.48 -15.58
C TYR A 98 3.42 -16.56 -16.59
N VAL A 99 2.46 -16.29 -17.46
CA VAL A 99 2.03 -17.23 -18.50
C VAL A 99 3.21 -17.57 -19.43
N LYS A 100 3.98 -16.56 -19.83
CA LYS A 100 5.13 -16.76 -20.69
C LYS A 100 6.22 -17.58 -19.98
N MET A 101 6.44 -17.35 -18.71
CA MET A 101 7.42 -18.12 -17.92
C MET A 101 7.06 -19.61 -17.84
N LYS A 102 5.77 -19.96 -17.89
CA LYS A 102 5.32 -21.36 -17.90
C LYS A 102 5.74 -22.13 -19.17
N GLU A 103 6.04 -21.44 -20.25
CA GLU A 103 6.52 -22.07 -21.48
C GLU A 103 7.91 -22.68 -21.34
N ASN A 104 8.68 -22.23 -20.34
CA ASN A 104 9.98 -22.78 -20.04
C ASN A 104 9.84 -24.07 -19.22
N PRO A 105 10.40 -25.25 -19.68
CA PRO A 105 10.30 -26.50 -18.92
C PRO A 105 10.89 -26.41 -17.52
N ASP A 106 11.84 -25.51 -17.28
CA ASP A 106 12.51 -25.31 -16.01
C ASP A 106 11.87 -24.21 -15.15
N HIS A 107 10.63 -23.80 -15.46
CA HIS A 107 9.94 -22.74 -14.74
C HIS A 107 9.76 -23.08 -13.25
N ALA A 108 9.59 -22.02 -12.42
CA ALA A 108 9.30 -22.18 -11.00
C ALA A 108 7.98 -22.95 -10.82
N PRO A 109 7.91 -23.87 -9.84
CA PRO A 109 6.73 -24.75 -9.67
C PRO A 109 5.48 -24.01 -9.17
N ASN A 110 5.62 -22.78 -8.66
CA ASN A 110 4.53 -22.01 -8.07
C ASN A 110 3.85 -21.04 -9.05
N LEU A 111 4.15 -21.10 -10.35
CA LEU A 111 3.57 -20.15 -11.32
C LEU A 111 2.05 -20.23 -11.40
N ASP A 112 1.46 -21.42 -11.34
CA ASP A 112 0.00 -21.55 -11.35
C ASP A 112 -0.63 -20.87 -10.15
N GLU A 113 0.00 -20.97 -9.00
CA GLU A 113 -0.46 -20.30 -7.79
C GLU A 113 -0.34 -18.77 -7.90
N LEU A 114 0.75 -18.28 -8.49
CA LEU A 114 0.93 -16.85 -8.73
C LEU A 114 -0.16 -16.31 -9.69
N ILE A 115 -0.51 -17.07 -10.72
CA ILE A 115 -1.57 -16.67 -11.66
C ILE A 115 -2.92 -16.65 -10.93
N ARG A 116 -3.24 -17.66 -10.12
CA ARG A 116 -4.46 -17.67 -9.33
C ARG A 116 -4.53 -16.50 -8.36
N ASN A 117 -3.41 -16.15 -7.72
CA ASN A 117 -3.33 -14.99 -6.86
C ASN A 117 -3.59 -13.70 -7.63
N PHE A 118 -3.02 -13.56 -8.83
CA PHE A 118 -3.28 -12.42 -9.70
C PHE A 118 -4.78 -12.29 -9.98
N ASP A 119 -5.42 -13.40 -10.36
CA ASP A 119 -6.85 -13.40 -10.70
C ASP A 119 -7.72 -13.02 -9.49
N ARG A 120 -7.36 -13.47 -8.28
CA ARG A 120 -8.05 -13.06 -7.05
C ARG A 120 -7.86 -11.57 -6.75
N ALA A 121 -6.69 -11.03 -7.06
CA ALA A 121 -6.37 -9.63 -6.80
C ALA A 121 -7.13 -8.66 -7.72
N LEU A 122 -7.66 -9.12 -8.85
CA LEU A 122 -8.33 -8.27 -9.84
C LEU A 122 -9.52 -7.49 -9.27
N SER A 123 -10.22 -8.06 -8.30
CA SER A 123 -11.39 -7.43 -7.67
C SER A 123 -11.04 -6.57 -6.46
N HIS A 124 -9.76 -6.44 -6.12
CA HIS A 124 -9.33 -5.67 -4.96
C HIS A 124 -8.63 -4.36 -5.37
N PRO A 125 -8.75 -3.29 -4.56
CA PRO A 125 -9.58 -3.24 -3.35
C PRO A 125 -11.07 -3.33 -3.68
N ASP A 126 -11.83 -4.02 -2.84
CA ASP A 126 -13.28 -4.09 -2.95
C ASP A 126 -13.94 -3.20 -1.89
N ASN A 127 -15.28 -3.18 -1.87
CA ASN A 127 -16.02 -2.36 -0.91
C ASN A 127 -15.74 -2.76 0.53
N GLU A 128 -15.56 -4.04 0.79
CA GLU A 128 -15.22 -4.53 2.13
C GLU A 128 -13.85 -4.01 2.59
N ASP A 129 -12.86 -3.99 1.69
CA ASP A 129 -11.55 -3.42 1.98
C ASP A 129 -11.66 -1.94 2.34
N LEU A 130 -12.42 -1.18 1.55
CA LEU A 130 -12.60 0.25 1.77
C LEU A 130 -13.37 0.54 3.06
N ASP A 131 -14.38 -0.28 3.39
CA ASP A 131 -15.12 -0.14 4.64
C ASP A 131 -14.23 -0.37 5.86
N ARG A 132 -13.33 -1.35 5.79
CA ARG A 132 -12.36 -1.60 6.86
C ARG A 132 -11.38 -0.43 7.04
N LEU A 133 -10.90 0.13 5.94
CA LEU A 133 -10.04 1.32 5.99
C LEU A 133 -10.77 2.49 6.63
N GLU A 134 -11.98 2.75 6.22
CA GLU A 134 -12.80 3.83 6.78
C GLU A 134 -13.01 3.66 8.28
N GLU A 135 -13.31 2.45 8.73
CA GLU A 135 -13.50 2.14 10.14
C GLU A 135 -12.24 2.43 10.97
N ILE A 136 -11.07 2.02 10.46
CA ILE A 136 -9.81 2.23 11.14
C ILE A 136 -9.49 3.73 11.24
N ILE A 137 -9.71 4.49 10.18
CA ILE A 137 -9.48 5.94 10.17
C ILE A 137 -10.41 6.63 11.16
N ARG A 138 -11.68 6.23 11.22
CA ARG A 138 -12.64 6.80 12.17
C ARG A 138 -12.21 6.57 13.61
N ARG A 139 -11.71 5.39 13.93
CA ARG A 139 -11.20 5.08 15.29
C ARG A 139 -10.01 5.97 15.63
N ASP A 140 -9.10 6.21 14.68
CA ASP A 140 -7.95 7.06 14.93
C ASP A 140 -8.34 8.52 15.15
N LEU A 141 -9.35 9.01 14.43
CA LEU A 141 -9.85 10.36 14.61
C LEU A 141 -10.57 10.59 15.96
N GLU A 142 -11.07 9.51 16.58
CA GLU A 142 -11.77 9.57 17.87
C GLU A 142 -10.81 9.56 19.07
N LYS A 143 -9.53 9.29 18.84
CA LYS A 143 -8.51 9.22 19.90
C LYS A 143 -8.03 10.60 20.35
#